data_e34c0647d6e9dc8aed08e5101ecf9e0c
#
_entry.id   e34c0647d6e9dc8aed08e5101ecf9e0c
#
_cell.length_a   1.000
_cell.length_b   1.000
_cell.length_c   1.000
_cell.angle_alpha   90.00
_cell.angle_beta   90.00
_cell.angle_gamma   90.00
#
_symmetry.space_group_name_H-M   'P 1'
#
loop_
_entity.id
_entity.type
_entity.pdbx_description
1 polymer ?
#
loop_
_entity_poly.entity_id
_entity_poly.type
_entity_poly.pdbx_seq_one_letter_code
_entity_poly.pdbx_strand_id
1 'polypeptide(L)'
;MNQEIINNLYEFWEYIGKKIGRLVENDHYKAVSVVESDWPNRVFSISTGKDILSEIIDLIQGKLLPNIITVPKPTSLESHSHSKLFLKQRNMALNLKTVEIQSKNDENIKQVRTKEDALNFAKTASDAFGYKVDGNIVYLVSEDTSKVQFFTYLQNNEYLGCGIVFFDSNNNAGLHMIGTTPNGRGKGIGTKMTEKLLREAKANKSENCVLHASAMGENIYKKFGFNSFGELETYRILEK
;
A
#
# COMPACT_ATOMS: atom_id res chain seq x y z
N MET A 1 -9.54 0.47 15.90
CA MET A 1 -9.23 1.22 14.66
C MET A 1 -7.75 1.14 14.27
N ASN A 2 -6.75 1.51 15.09
CA ASN A 2 -5.33 1.43 14.66
C ASN A 2 -4.93 0.03 14.17
N GLN A 3 -5.30 -1.02 14.92
CA GLN A 3 -4.99 -2.40 14.52
C GLN A 3 -5.72 -2.82 13.23
N GLU A 4 -6.93 -2.35 13.00
CA GLU A 4 -7.70 -2.63 11.77
C GLU A 4 -7.04 -2.02 10.54
N ILE A 5 -6.47 -0.79 10.67
CA ILE A 5 -5.72 -0.14 9.61
C ILE A 5 -4.49 -0.98 9.24
N ILE A 6 -3.75 -1.46 10.24
CA ILE A 6 -2.56 -2.29 10.06
C ILE A 6 -2.94 -3.65 9.46
N ASN A 7 -3.99 -4.29 9.97
CA ASN A 7 -4.47 -5.58 9.51
C ASN A 7 -4.89 -5.54 8.04
N ASN A 8 -5.57 -4.47 7.59
CA ASN A 8 -5.93 -4.29 6.19
C ASN A 8 -4.71 -4.31 5.28
N LEU A 9 -3.64 -3.59 5.64
CA LEU A 9 -2.40 -3.56 4.87
C LEU A 9 -1.71 -4.94 4.85
N TYR A 10 -1.68 -5.62 5.99
CA TYR A 10 -1.05 -6.94 6.10
C TYR A 10 -1.84 -7.99 5.32
N GLU A 11 -3.18 -7.98 5.40
CA GLU A 11 -4.05 -8.85 4.59
C GLU A 11 -3.85 -8.59 3.09
N PHE A 12 -3.67 -7.32 2.69
CA PHE A 12 -3.38 -6.97 1.30
C PHE A 12 -2.05 -7.56 0.81
N TRP A 13 -0.97 -7.44 1.58
CA TRP A 13 0.31 -8.03 1.20
C TRP A 13 0.26 -9.56 1.21
N GLU A 14 -0.42 -10.15 2.17
CA GLU A 14 -0.65 -11.59 2.21
C GLU A 14 -1.44 -12.07 0.98
N TYR A 15 -2.51 -11.36 0.62
CA TYR A 15 -3.28 -11.64 -0.58
C TYR A 15 -2.41 -11.60 -1.84
N ILE A 16 -1.58 -10.57 -2.01
CA ILE A 16 -0.65 -10.47 -3.13
C ILE A 16 0.33 -11.64 -3.11
N GLY A 17 0.97 -11.90 -1.98
CA GLY A 17 1.95 -12.97 -1.83
C GLY A 17 1.39 -14.34 -2.18
N LYS A 18 0.15 -14.65 -1.77
CA LYS A 18 -0.58 -15.87 -2.13
C LYS A 18 -0.86 -15.94 -3.63
N LYS A 19 -1.39 -14.86 -4.22
CA LYS A 19 -1.73 -14.80 -5.65
C LYS A 19 -0.53 -15.05 -6.57
N ILE A 20 0.64 -14.56 -6.20
CA ILE A 20 1.86 -14.72 -7.01
C ILE A 20 2.75 -15.90 -6.57
N GLY A 21 2.33 -16.68 -5.56
CA GLY A 21 3.10 -17.80 -5.02
C GLY A 21 4.43 -17.39 -4.38
N ARG A 22 4.47 -16.24 -3.72
CA ARG A 22 5.67 -15.66 -3.10
C ARG A 22 5.48 -15.28 -1.63
N LEU A 23 4.44 -15.77 -0.98
CA LEU A 23 4.26 -15.62 0.46
C LEU A 23 5.19 -16.59 1.19
N VAL A 24 5.95 -16.06 2.15
CA VAL A 24 6.68 -16.81 3.17
C VAL A 24 5.99 -16.52 4.50
N GLU A 25 5.59 -17.55 5.24
CA GLU A 25 4.95 -17.39 6.53
C GLU A 25 5.36 -18.48 7.51
N ASN A 26 5.48 -18.09 8.78
CA ASN A 26 5.63 -18.97 9.94
C ASN A 26 4.93 -18.35 11.16
N ASP A 27 5.09 -18.94 12.34
CA ASP A 27 4.45 -18.47 13.58
C ASP A 27 4.94 -17.09 14.04
N HIS A 28 6.05 -16.58 13.49
CA HIS A 28 6.72 -15.38 13.97
C HIS A 28 6.67 -14.20 13.03
N TYR A 29 6.57 -14.42 11.73
CA TYR A 29 6.49 -13.35 10.73
C TYR A 29 5.89 -13.81 9.42
N LYS A 30 5.52 -12.84 8.58
CA LYS A 30 5.18 -13.03 7.17
C LYS A 30 6.11 -12.19 6.29
N ALA A 31 6.36 -12.67 5.08
CA ALA A 31 7.08 -11.91 4.08
C ALA A 31 6.54 -12.19 2.68
N VAL A 32 6.60 -11.18 1.82
CA VAL A 32 6.48 -11.38 0.36
C VAL A 32 7.87 -11.18 -0.23
N SER A 33 8.40 -12.21 -0.89
CA SER A 33 9.75 -12.18 -1.45
C SER A 33 9.70 -12.25 -2.97
N VAL A 34 10.03 -11.14 -3.63
CA VAL A 34 10.07 -11.01 -5.09
C VAL A 34 11.42 -10.46 -5.53
N VAL A 35 11.96 -10.98 -6.63
CA VAL A 35 13.30 -10.62 -7.12
C VAL A 35 13.22 -9.40 -8.04
N GLU A 36 12.22 -9.32 -8.90
CA GLU A 36 12.13 -8.34 -9.99
C GLU A 36 11.27 -7.11 -9.66
N SER A 37 10.83 -6.96 -8.40
CA SER A 37 10.00 -5.84 -7.96
C SER A 37 10.36 -5.42 -6.55
N ASP A 38 10.34 -4.10 -6.29
CA ASP A 38 10.49 -3.57 -4.93
C ASP A 38 9.16 -3.61 -4.15
N TRP A 39 8.05 -3.75 -4.87
CA TRP A 39 6.71 -3.84 -4.29
C TRP A 39 6.04 -5.18 -4.66
N PRO A 40 5.50 -5.87 -3.68
CA PRO A 40 5.43 -5.66 -2.23
C PRO A 40 6.55 -6.37 -1.43
N ASN A 41 7.78 -6.34 -1.91
CA ASN A 41 8.94 -7.07 -1.40
C ASN A 41 9.33 -6.61 0.03
N ARG A 42 8.83 -7.32 1.10
CA ARG A 42 9.06 -6.94 2.50
C ARG A 42 8.71 -8.01 3.52
N VAL A 43 9.23 -7.84 4.74
CA VAL A 43 8.85 -8.59 5.95
C VAL A 43 7.84 -7.77 6.75
N PHE A 44 6.79 -8.42 7.28
CA PHE A 44 5.71 -7.79 8.04
C PHE A 44 5.05 -8.78 9.01
N SER A 45 4.09 -8.33 9.82
CA SER A 45 3.36 -9.16 10.79
C SER A 45 4.29 -9.91 11.74
N ILE A 46 5.29 -9.18 12.29
CA ILE A 46 6.30 -9.75 13.18
C ILE A 46 5.72 -9.86 14.60
N SER A 47 5.81 -11.04 15.22
CA SER A 47 5.43 -11.26 16.61
C SER A 47 6.43 -10.58 17.55
N THR A 48 5.97 -10.26 18.76
CA THR A 48 6.81 -9.61 19.78
C THR A 48 7.80 -10.61 20.41
N GLY A 49 9.10 -10.28 20.36
CA GLY A 49 10.18 -11.08 20.97
C GLY A 49 11.54 -10.55 20.54
N LYS A 50 12.50 -10.40 21.49
CA LYS A 50 13.83 -9.87 21.14
C LYS A 50 14.61 -10.80 20.22
N ASP A 51 14.48 -12.10 20.39
CA ASP A 51 15.21 -13.09 19.61
C ASP A 51 14.69 -13.20 18.17
N ILE A 52 13.37 -13.01 17.98
CA ILE A 52 12.72 -13.08 16.65
C ILE A 52 13.24 -12.01 15.70
N LEU A 53 13.41 -10.78 16.18
CA LEU A 53 13.91 -9.69 15.36
C LEU A 53 15.36 -9.93 14.93
N SER A 54 16.19 -10.45 15.81
CA SER A 54 17.59 -10.82 15.50
C SER A 54 17.65 -11.94 14.47
N GLU A 55 16.82 -12.97 14.60
CA GLU A 55 16.70 -14.05 13.63
C GLU A 55 16.28 -13.52 12.23
N ILE A 56 15.27 -12.65 12.17
CA ILE A 56 14.83 -12.04 10.90
C ILE A 56 15.97 -11.24 10.26
N ILE A 57 16.73 -10.47 11.04
CA ILE A 57 17.86 -9.69 10.54
C ILE A 57 18.96 -10.61 10.00
N ASP A 58 19.28 -11.71 10.66
CA ASP A 58 20.25 -12.69 10.18
C ASP A 58 19.79 -13.35 8.87
N LEU A 59 18.50 -13.69 8.75
CA LEU A 59 17.92 -14.20 7.50
C LEU A 59 17.99 -13.18 6.36
N ILE A 60 17.75 -11.90 6.65
CA ILE A 60 17.90 -10.81 5.67
C ILE A 60 19.35 -10.67 5.23
N GLN A 61 20.30 -10.67 6.15
CA GLN A 61 21.73 -10.59 5.84
C GLN A 61 22.21 -11.81 5.04
N GLY A 62 21.63 -12.99 5.29
CA GLY A 62 21.81 -14.19 4.49
C GLY A 62 21.08 -14.20 3.14
N LYS A 63 20.39 -13.11 2.76
CA LYS A 63 19.59 -12.95 1.53
C LYS A 63 18.45 -13.96 1.37
N LEU A 64 17.97 -14.50 2.48
CA LEU A 64 16.82 -15.42 2.52
C LEU A 64 15.48 -14.67 2.65
N LEU A 65 15.50 -13.45 3.16
CA LEU A 65 14.36 -12.56 3.29
C LEU A 65 14.61 -11.19 2.66
N PRO A 66 13.57 -10.45 2.25
CA PRO A 66 13.68 -9.06 1.80
C PRO A 66 14.28 -8.14 2.86
N ASN A 67 15.09 -7.19 2.45
CA ASN A 67 15.75 -6.25 3.37
C ASN A 67 14.87 -5.08 3.84
N ILE A 68 13.58 -5.12 3.56
CA ILE A 68 12.60 -4.13 4.01
C ILE A 68 11.71 -4.75 5.07
N ILE A 69 11.63 -4.12 6.24
CA ILE A 69 10.75 -4.51 7.35
C ILE A 69 9.73 -3.40 7.58
N THR A 70 8.44 -3.77 7.69
CA THR A 70 7.38 -2.82 8.03
C THR A 70 6.68 -3.22 9.32
N VAL A 71 6.68 -2.32 10.31
CA VAL A 71 6.18 -2.56 11.67
C VAL A 71 5.38 -1.37 12.21
N PRO A 72 4.39 -1.61 13.08
CA PRO A 72 3.73 -0.52 13.81
C PRO A 72 4.68 0.08 14.85
N LYS A 73 4.46 1.35 15.19
CA LYS A 73 5.18 2.04 16.26
C LYS A 73 4.48 1.81 17.63
N PRO A 74 5.22 1.69 18.73
CA PRO A 74 6.68 1.74 18.88
C PRO A 74 7.36 0.43 18.45
N THR A 75 8.63 0.51 18.05
CA THR A 75 9.43 -0.65 17.63
C THR A 75 10.87 -0.58 18.14
N SER A 76 11.48 -1.74 18.43
CA SER A 76 12.90 -1.84 18.78
C SER A 76 13.86 -1.64 17.61
N LEU A 77 13.36 -1.63 16.37
CA LEU A 77 14.17 -1.35 15.19
C LEU A 77 14.77 0.06 15.19
N GLU A 78 14.16 1.04 15.88
CA GLU A 78 14.69 2.40 15.96
C GLU A 78 16.14 2.46 16.51
N SER A 79 16.48 1.58 17.43
CA SER A 79 17.79 1.53 18.09
C SER A 79 18.74 0.47 17.52
N HIS A 80 18.32 -0.30 16.53
CA HIS A 80 19.15 -1.39 16.00
C HIS A 80 20.19 -0.86 15.02
N SER A 81 21.48 -1.21 15.23
CA SER A 81 22.63 -0.65 14.49
C SER A 81 22.61 -0.87 12.98
N HIS A 82 21.97 -1.94 12.51
CA HIS A 82 21.85 -2.28 11.08
C HIS A 82 20.53 -1.86 10.46
N SER A 83 19.69 -1.12 11.17
CA SER A 83 18.41 -0.64 10.64
C SER A 83 18.48 0.85 10.30
N LYS A 84 17.87 1.22 9.18
CA LYS A 84 17.70 2.62 8.77
C LYS A 84 16.24 2.89 8.50
N LEU A 85 15.66 3.88 9.20
CA LEU A 85 14.30 4.32 8.91
C LEU A 85 14.21 4.78 7.44
N PHE A 86 13.34 4.15 6.68
CA PHE A 86 13.14 4.40 5.25
C PHE A 86 11.88 5.21 4.98
N LEU A 87 10.78 4.88 5.71
CA LEU A 87 9.50 5.55 5.52
C LEU A 87 8.73 5.54 6.85
N LYS A 88 8.11 6.69 7.15
CA LYS A 88 7.16 6.84 8.25
C LYS A 88 5.81 7.28 7.70
N GLN A 89 4.74 6.60 8.13
CA GLN A 89 3.39 6.85 7.66
C GLN A 89 2.43 7.00 8.84
N ARG A 90 1.40 7.83 8.64
CA ARG A 90 0.32 8.03 9.58
C ARG A 90 -0.81 7.04 9.27
N ASN A 91 -1.22 6.24 10.24
CA ASN A 91 -2.37 5.36 10.13
C ASN A 91 -3.64 6.19 10.23
N MET A 92 -4.47 6.19 9.20
CA MET A 92 -5.66 7.02 9.13
C MET A 92 -6.89 6.21 8.72
N ALA A 93 -8.06 6.59 9.24
CA ALA A 93 -9.33 5.98 8.90
C ALA A 93 -10.45 7.01 8.78
N LEU A 94 -11.46 6.65 7.98
CA LEU A 94 -12.67 7.41 7.74
C LEU A 94 -13.87 6.47 7.85
N ASN A 95 -14.87 6.83 8.67
CA ASN A 95 -16.14 6.13 8.68
C ASN A 95 -16.96 6.57 7.48
N LEU A 96 -17.27 5.64 6.58
CA LEU A 96 -17.95 5.95 5.33
C LEU A 96 -19.44 6.31 5.52
N LYS A 97 -20.04 5.99 6.68
CA LYS A 97 -21.43 6.36 7.01
C LYS A 97 -21.57 7.86 7.30
N THR A 98 -20.47 8.53 7.68
CA THR A 98 -20.49 9.94 8.13
C THR A 98 -20.16 10.95 7.03
N VAL A 99 -19.85 10.50 5.82
CA VAL A 99 -19.41 11.38 4.73
C VAL A 99 -20.25 11.20 3.47
N GLU A 100 -20.55 12.30 2.83
CA GLU A 100 -21.08 12.31 1.47
C GLU A 100 -19.93 12.44 0.48
N ILE A 101 -19.92 11.56 -0.50
CA ILE A 101 -18.92 11.59 -1.57
C ILE A 101 -19.64 12.00 -2.85
N GLN A 102 -19.15 13.05 -3.49
CA GLN A 102 -19.76 13.53 -4.75
C GLN A 102 -19.76 12.44 -5.80
N SER A 103 -20.86 12.32 -6.53
CA SER A 103 -21.06 11.25 -7.53
C SER A 103 -20.38 11.47 -8.86
N LYS A 104 -19.67 12.58 -9.06
CA LYS A 104 -19.08 12.94 -10.34
C LYS A 104 -17.91 12.02 -10.72
N ASN A 105 -18.07 11.28 -11.79
CA ASN A 105 -16.97 10.50 -12.37
C ASN A 105 -15.97 11.44 -13.07
N ASP A 106 -14.67 11.18 -12.89
CA ASP A 106 -13.63 11.79 -13.71
C ASP A 106 -13.25 10.80 -14.83
N GLU A 107 -13.53 11.19 -16.07
CA GLU A 107 -13.31 10.35 -17.25
C GLU A 107 -11.84 10.02 -17.49
N ASN A 108 -10.93 10.76 -16.88
CA ASN A 108 -9.50 10.49 -16.93
C ASN A 108 -9.08 9.31 -16.05
N ILE A 109 -9.92 8.85 -15.10
CA ILE A 109 -9.59 7.72 -14.23
C ILE A 109 -10.06 6.42 -14.89
N LYS A 110 -9.10 5.54 -15.17
CA LYS A 110 -9.33 4.25 -15.83
C LYS A 110 -9.03 3.11 -14.84
N GLN A 111 -9.90 2.11 -14.80
CA GLN A 111 -9.65 0.88 -14.07
C GLN A 111 -8.75 -0.04 -14.88
N VAL A 112 -7.77 -0.66 -14.21
CA VAL A 112 -6.91 -1.69 -14.80
C VAL A 112 -7.74 -2.95 -15.04
N ARG A 113 -7.79 -3.42 -16.29
CA ARG A 113 -8.54 -4.61 -16.70
C ARG A 113 -7.76 -5.53 -17.63
N THR A 114 -6.74 -5.02 -18.28
CA THR A 114 -5.92 -5.73 -19.25
C THR A 114 -4.46 -5.78 -18.77
N LYS A 115 -3.67 -6.66 -19.39
CA LYS A 115 -2.23 -6.71 -19.15
C LYS A 115 -1.53 -5.40 -19.51
N GLU A 116 -1.99 -4.71 -20.56
CA GLU A 116 -1.47 -3.40 -20.96
C GLU A 116 -1.77 -2.34 -19.88
N ASP A 117 -3.01 -2.29 -19.36
CA ASP A 117 -3.34 -1.41 -18.23
C ASP A 117 -2.45 -1.67 -17.02
N ALA A 118 -2.17 -2.94 -16.71
CA ALA A 118 -1.33 -3.32 -15.58
C ALA A 118 0.13 -2.87 -15.77
N LEU A 119 0.67 -2.97 -16.98
CA LEU A 119 2.00 -2.44 -17.32
C LEU A 119 2.04 -0.90 -17.17
N ASN A 120 1.00 -0.21 -17.64
CA ASN A 120 0.88 1.24 -17.52
C ASN A 120 0.73 1.67 -16.05
N PHE A 121 -0.06 0.93 -15.25
CA PHE A 121 -0.14 1.16 -13.81
C PHE A 121 1.24 0.99 -13.13
N ALA A 122 1.92 -0.10 -13.41
CA ALA A 122 3.22 -0.42 -12.81
C ALA A 122 4.27 0.66 -13.14
N LYS A 123 4.31 1.11 -14.40
CA LYS A 123 5.18 2.22 -14.81
C LYS A 123 4.83 3.51 -14.07
N THR A 124 3.53 3.87 -14.02
CA THR A 124 3.06 5.08 -13.32
C THR A 124 3.41 5.04 -11.84
N ALA A 125 3.20 3.89 -11.18
CA ALA A 125 3.55 3.69 -9.77
C ALA A 125 5.06 3.80 -9.57
N SER A 126 5.87 3.18 -10.44
CA SER A 126 7.34 3.27 -10.37
C SER A 126 7.82 4.71 -10.48
N ASP A 127 7.27 5.49 -11.42
CA ASP A 127 7.61 6.90 -11.63
C ASP A 127 7.15 7.78 -10.45
N ALA A 128 5.99 7.45 -9.84
CA ALA A 128 5.44 8.21 -8.72
C ALA A 128 6.21 8.01 -7.40
N PHE A 129 6.64 6.76 -7.13
CA PHE A 129 7.24 6.37 -5.85
C PHE A 129 8.76 6.21 -5.89
N GLY A 130 9.37 6.14 -7.07
CA GLY A 130 10.83 6.02 -7.24
C GLY A 130 11.38 4.63 -6.92
N TYR A 131 10.55 3.56 -7.03
CA TYR A 131 10.96 2.17 -6.89
C TYR A 131 10.25 1.28 -7.92
N LYS A 132 10.81 0.12 -8.22
CA LYS A 132 10.30 -0.76 -9.27
C LYS A 132 9.03 -1.49 -8.84
N VAL A 133 7.98 -1.39 -9.67
CA VAL A 133 6.75 -2.17 -9.58
C VAL A 133 6.65 -3.04 -10.83
N ASP A 134 6.41 -4.35 -10.66
CA ASP A 134 6.28 -5.30 -11.77
C ASP A 134 4.83 -5.36 -12.27
N GLY A 135 4.64 -5.15 -13.58
CA GLY A 135 3.33 -5.15 -14.21
C GLY A 135 2.66 -6.53 -14.26
N ASN A 136 3.44 -7.63 -14.24
CA ASN A 136 2.85 -8.97 -14.17
C ASN A 136 2.25 -9.23 -12.79
N ILE A 137 2.89 -8.74 -11.70
CA ILE A 137 2.31 -8.78 -10.35
C ILE A 137 0.99 -8.01 -10.34
N VAL A 138 0.98 -6.79 -10.87
CA VAL A 138 -0.23 -5.96 -10.96
C VAL A 138 -1.33 -6.70 -11.74
N TYR A 139 -0.99 -7.28 -12.88
CA TYR A 139 -1.94 -8.02 -13.71
C TYR A 139 -2.59 -9.19 -12.96
N LEU A 140 -1.77 -10.09 -12.39
CA LEU A 140 -2.25 -11.26 -11.65
C LEU A 140 -3.13 -10.88 -10.45
N VAL A 141 -2.77 -9.81 -9.76
CA VAL A 141 -3.51 -9.32 -8.58
C VAL A 141 -4.81 -8.64 -8.99
N SER A 142 -4.84 -7.93 -10.12
CA SER A 142 -6.02 -7.19 -10.61
C SER A 142 -7.14 -8.07 -11.19
N GLU A 143 -6.92 -9.37 -11.37
CA GLU A 143 -7.93 -10.30 -11.93
C GLU A 143 -9.17 -10.44 -11.04
N ASP A 144 -9.02 -10.34 -9.72
CA ASP A 144 -10.13 -10.43 -8.77
C ASP A 144 -10.59 -9.02 -8.33
N THR A 145 -11.43 -8.40 -9.14
CA THR A 145 -11.94 -7.05 -8.87
C THR A 145 -12.90 -6.98 -7.69
N SER A 146 -13.35 -8.12 -7.15
CA SER A 146 -14.15 -8.14 -5.92
C SER A 146 -13.29 -7.94 -4.67
N LYS A 147 -11.98 -8.23 -4.74
CA LYS A 147 -11.01 -8.08 -3.67
C LYS A 147 -10.15 -6.83 -3.82
N VAL A 148 -9.74 -6.53 -5.06
CA VAL A 148 -8.83 -5.41 -5.29
C VAL A 148 -9.09 -4.75 -6.64
N GLN A 149 -9.03 -3.42 -6.66
CA GLN A 149 -9.19 -2.66 -7.89
C GLN A 149 -8.05 -1.65 -8.02
N PHE A 150 -7.45 -1.62 -9.20
CA PHE A 150 -6.36 -0.74 -9.57
C PHE A 150 -6.87 0.34 -10.52
N PHE A 151 -6.41 1.56 -10.35
CA PHE A 151 -6.81 2.70 -11.17
C PHE A 151 -5.61 3.53 -11.59
N THR A 152 -5.66 4.06 -12.82
CA THR A 152 -4.71 5.04 -13.34
C THR A 152 -5.42 6.33 -13.71
N TYR A 153 -4.73 7.46 -13.63
CA TYR A 153 -5.17 8.75 -14.13
C TYR A 153 -4.46 9.04 -15.45
N LEU A 154 -5.23 9.08 -16.55
CA LEU A 154 -4.74 9.31 -17.91
C LEU A 154 -5.26 10.64 -18.44
N GLN A 155 -4.39 11.55 -18.83
CA GLN A 155 -4.75 12.83 -19.45
C GLN A 155 -3.77 13.16 -20.57
N ASN A 156 -4.29 13.57 -21.73
CA ASN A 156 -3.48 13.90 -22.92
C ASN A 156 -2.49 12.78 -23.31
N ASN A 157 -2.94 11.52 -23.27
CA ASN A 157 -2.15 10.31 -23.51
C ASN A 157 -0.97 10.10 -22.54
N GLU A 158 -0.96 10.78 -21.39
CA GLU A 158 0.05 10.61 -20.34
C GLU A 158 -0.57 10.06 -19.07
N TYR A 159 0.02 8.96 -18.52
CA TYR A 159 -0.36 8.40 -17.24
C TYR A 159 0.28 9.20 -16.10
N LEU A 160 -0.52 9.91 -15.32
CA LEU A 160 -0.07 10.91 -14.35
C LEU A 160 -0.32 10.53 -12.90
N GLY A 161 -1.07 9.48 -12.64
CA GLY A 161 -1.38 9.03 -11.28
C GLY A 161 -1.89 7.61 -11.21
N CYS A 162 -1.82 7.03 -10.02
CA CYS A 162 -2.26 5.67 -9.72
C CYS A 162 -2.91 5.59 -8.34
N GLY A 163 -3.66 4.52 -8.10
CA GLY A 163 -4.25 4.21 -6.80
C GLY A 163 -4.89 2.84 -6.78
N ILE A 164 -4.96 2.23 -5.59
CA ILE A 164 -5.52 0.90 -5.36
C ILE A 164 -6.56 1.00 -4.25
N VAL A 165 -7.68 0.27 -4.38
CA VAL A 165 -8.56 -0.06 -3.27
C VAL A 165 -8.56 -1.57 -3.05
N PHE A 166 -8.37 -2.00 -1.80
CA PHE A 166 -8.41 -3.39 -1.36
C PHE A 166 -9.52 -3.57 -0.32
N PHE A 167 -10.35 -4.60 -0.48
CA PHE A 167 -11.45 -4.93 0.41
C PHE A 167 -11.06 -6.10 1.31
N ASP A 168 -10.85 -5.82 2.60
CA ASP A 168 -10.43 -6.81 3.58
C ASP A 168 -11.57 -7.70 4.09
N SER A 169 -11.20 -8.70 4.89
CA SER A 169 -12.16 -9.63 5.52
C SER A 169 -13.03 -8.99 6.59
N ASN A 170 -12.67 -7.81 7.11
CA ASN A 170 -13.38 -7.08 8.15
C ASN A 170 -14.26 -5.93 7.59
N ASN A 171 -14.58 -5.98 6.30
CA ASN A 171 -15.41 -4.98 5.62
C ASN A 171 -14.82 -3.56 5.63
N ASN A 172 -13.49 -3.41 5.68
CA ASN A 172 -12.82 -2.14 5.44
C ASN A 172 -12.29 -2.07 4.01
N ALA A 173 -12.27 -0.86 3.46
CA ALA A 173 -11.62 -0.56 2.19
C ALA A 173 -10.26 0.12 2.44
N GLY A 174 -9.16 -0.57 2.13
CA GLY A 174 -7.82 0.00 2.20
C GLY A 174 -7.47 0.79 0.94
N LEU A 175 -7.11 2.05 1.10
CA LEU A 175 -6.58 2.85 0.00
C LEU A 175 -5.05 2.75 -0.01
N HIS A 176 -4.51 2.21 -1.09
CA HIS A 176 -3.08 1.94 -1.22
C HIS A 176 -2.51 2.58 -2.48
N MET A 177 -1.21 2.85 -2.46
CA MET A 177 -0.44 3.33 -3.61
C MET A 177 -1.09 4.51 -4.35
N ILE A 178 -1.68 5.47 -3.61
CA ILE A 178 -2.14 6.73 -4.21
C ILE A 178 -0.90 7.58 -4.49
N GLY A 179 -0.55 7.68 -5.75
CA GLY A 179 0.65 8.37 -6.21
C GLY A 179 0.42 9.22 -7.43
N THR A 180 1.25 10.25 -7.60
CA THR A 180 1.30 11.08 -8.81
C THR A 180 2.72 11.14 -9.34
N THR A 181 2.87 10.98 -10.65
CA THR A 181 4.17 11.15 -11.32
C THR A 181 4.68 12.59 -11.15
N PRO A 182 5.98 12.85 -11.34
CA PRO A 182 6.50 14.22 -11.30
C PRO A 182 5.69 15.21 -12.16
N ASN A 183 5.30 14.81 -13.37
CA ASN A 183 4.49 15.62 -14.28
C ASN A 183 3.04 15.80 -13.82
N GLY A 184 2.52 14.92 -12.96
CA GLY A 184 1.16 14.99 -12.41
C GLY A 184 1.03 15.81 -11.13
N ARG A 185 2.13 16.16 -10.48
CA ARG A 185 2.12 16.88 -9.20
C ARG A 185 1.52 18.29 -9.35
N GLY A 186 0.85 18.75 -8.29
CA GLY A 186 0.21 20.09 -8.27
C GLY A 186 -1.11 20.20 -9.07
N LYS A 187 -1.51 19.16 -9.81
CA LYS A 187 -2.72 19.15 -10.67
C LYS A 187 -3.98 18.61 -9.99
N GLY A 188 -3.94 18.37 -8.66
CA GLY A 188 -5.08 17.84 -7.91
C GLY A 188 -5.39 16.35 -8.13
N ILE A 189 -4.52 15.61 -8.85
CA ILE A 189 -4.75 14.21 -9.24
C ILE A 189 -4.87 13.31 -8.00
N GLY A 190 -4.05 13.51 -6.97
CA GLY A 190 -4.14 12.76 -5.71
C GLY A 190 -5.51 12.88 -5.04
N THR A 191 -6.10 14.09 -5.05
CA THR A 191 -7.46 14.33 -4.53
C THR A 191 -8.51 13.58 -5.36
N LYS A 192 -8.46 13.70 -6.69
CA LYS A 192 -9.38 13.01 -7.61
C LYS A 192 -9.28 11.49 -7.49
N MET A 193 -8.06 10.96 -7.37
CA MET A 193 -7.84 9.53 -7.16
C MET A 193 -8.42 9.08 -5.81
N THR A 194 -8.15 9.82 -4.72
CA THR A 194 -8.74 9.52 -3.39
C THR A 194 -10.26 9.49 -3.47
N GLU A 195 -10.88 10.48 -4.10
CA GLU A 195 -12.33 10.55 -4.29
C GLU A 195 -12.88 9.35 -5.06
N LYS A 196 -12.20 8.93 -6.13
CA LYS A 196 -12.57 7.73 -6.90
C LYS A 196 -12.55 6.48 -6.01
N LEU A 197 -11.47 6.26 -5.27
CA LEU A 197 -11.33 5.08 -4.40
C LEU A 197 -12.35 5.08 -3.26
N LEU A 198 -12.69 6.24 -2.71
CA LEU A 198 -13.77 6.38 -1.73
C LEU A 198 -15.13 6.01 -2.32
N ARG A 199 -15.40 6.35 -3.58
CA ARG A 199 -16.63 5.92 -4.27
C ARG A 199 -16.68 4.40 -4.43
N GLU A 200 -15.58 3.77 -4.81
CA GLU A 200 -15.52 2.29 -4.88
C GLU A 200 -15.75 1.65 -3.52
N ALA A 201 -15.16 2.21 -2.45
CA ALA A 201 -15.37 1.74 -1.09
C ALA A 201 -16.86 1.82 -0.68
N LYS A 202 -17.55 2.91 -1.02
CA LYS A 202 -19.00 3.04 -0.79
C LYS A 202 -19.84 2.07 -1.64
N ALA A 203 -19.48 1.91 -2.91
CA ALA A 203 -20.17 0.98 -3.80
C ALA A 203 -20.04 -0.47 -3.29
N ASN A 204 -18.90 -0.83 -2.72
CA ASN A 204 -18.68 -2.12 -2.04
C ASN A 204 -19.38 -2.23 -0.68
N LYS A 205 -20.02 -1.17 -0.18
CA LYS A 205 -20.68 -1.11 1.13
C LYS A 205 -19.70 -1.33 2.30
N SER A 206 -18.45 -0.95 2.15
CA SER A 206 -17.46 -0.98 3.23
C SER A 206 -17.85 -0.03 4.37
N GLU A 207 -17.55 -0.40 5.61
CA GLU A 207 -17.89 0.43 6.77
C GLU A 207 -16.88 1.57 6.96
N ASN A 208 -15.61 1.24 6.83
CA ASN A 208 -14.54 2.21 6.97
C ASN A 208 -13.63 2.22 5.74
N CYS A 209 -13.03 3.37 5.52
CA CYS A 209 -11.91 3.52 4.61
C CYS A 209 -10.64 3.72 5.42
N VAL A 210 -9.58 2.96 5.12
CA VAL A 210 -8.33 2.97 5.89
C VAL A 210 -7.14 3.21 4.97
N LEU A 211 -6.08 3.85 5.47
CA LEU A 211 -4.87 4.10 4.68
C LEU A 211 -3.65 4.42 5.56
N HIS A 212 -2.47 4.41 4.93
CA HIS A 212 -1.21 4.84 5.51
C HIS A 212 -0.70 6.07 4.75
N ALA A 213 -0.87 7.24 5.36
CA ALA A 213 -0.53 8.53 4.76
C ALA A 213 0.97 8.85 4.91
N SER A 214 1.63 9.18 3.80
CA SER A 214 2.91 9.89 3.88
C SER A 214 2.71 11.32 4.36
N ALA A 215 3.77 11.97 4.86
CA ALA A 215 3.71 13.37 5.30
C ALA A 215 3.16 14.31 4.20
N MET A 216 3.46 14.02 2.94
CA MET A 216 2.99 14.79 1.77
C MET A 216 1.50 14.60 1.49
N GLY A 217 0.97 13.38 1.73
CA GLY A 217 -0.43 13.01 1.43
C GLY A 217 -1.40 13.31 2.56
N GLU A 218 -0.95 13.40 3.80
CA GLU A 218 -1.79 13.49 5.00
C GLU A 218 -2.87 14.59 4.91
N ASN A 219 -2.49 15.77 4.41
CA ASN A 219 -3.42 16.90 4.27
C ASN A 219 -4.54 16.65 3.25
N ILE A 220 -4.33 15.81 2.24
CA ILE A 220 -5.39 15.43 1.31
C ILE A 220 -6.44 14.62 2.06
N TYR A 221 -6.04 13.63 2.83
CA TYR A 221 -6.95 12.73 3.53
C TYR A 221 -7.70 13.42 4.66
N LYS A 222 -7.05 14.36 5.40
CA LYS A 222 -7.72 15.19 6.39
C LYS A 222 -8.88 16.00 5.80
N LYS A 223 -8.75 16.50 4.57
CA LYS A 223 -9.84 17.23 3.88
C LYS A 223 -11.06 16.34 3.58
N PHE A 224 -10.87 15.04 3.44
CA PHE A 224 -11.95 14.06 3.31
C PHE A 224 -12.54 13.61 4.66
N GLY A 225 -11.98 14.07 5.79
CA GLY A 225 -12.43 13.70 7.13
C GLY A 225 -11.74 12.49 7.74
N PHE A 226 -10.62 12.03 7.15
CA PHE A 226 -9.81 10.97 7.78
C PHE A 226 -9.21 11.44 9.10
N ASN A 227 -9.31 10.62 10.13
CA ASN A 227 -8.69 10.80 11.43
C ASN A 227 -7.44 9.93 11.58
N SER A 228 -6.48 10.39 12.40
CA SER A 228 -5.22 9.67 12.66
C SER A 228 -5.34 8.81 13.91
N PHE A 229 -4.75 7.59 13.87
CA PHE A 229 -4.86 6.58 14.94
C PHE A 229 -3.52 6.01 15.38
N GLY A 230 -2.44 6.24 14.66
CA GLY A 230 -1.11 5.73 14.98
C GLY A 230 -0.13 5.94 13.85
N GLU A 231 0.98 5.22 13.92
CA GLU A 231 2.06 5.31 12.94
C GLU A 231 2.52 3.90 12.52
N LEU A 232 2.94 3.81 11.27
CA LEU A 232 3.60 2.66 10.68
C LEU A 232 4.98 3.10 10.19
N GLU A 233 5.99 2.31 10.48
CA GLU A 233 7.36 2.59 10.08
C GLU A 233 7.91 1.45 9.23
N THR A 234 8.66 1.83 8.20
CA THR A 234 9.35 0.90 7.33
C THR A 234 10.85 1.15 7.46
N TYR A 235 11.59 0.10 7.73
CA TYR A 235 13.04 0.11 7.89
C TYR A 235 13.71 -0.67 6.77
N ARG A 236 14.86 -0.19 6.35
CA ARG A 236 15.79 -0.95 5.51
C ARG A 236 16.87 -1.53 6.40
N ILE A 237 17.08 -2.84 6.29
CA ILE A 237 18.21 -3.52 6.94
C ILE A 237 19.43 -3.41 6.02
N LEU A 238 20.51 -2.91 6.60
CA LEU A 238 21.77 -2.69 5.90
C LEU A 238 22.60 -3.98 5.90
N GLU A 239 23.32 -4.22 4.82
CA GLU A 239 24.30 -5.30 4.74
C GLU A 239 25.43 -5.05 5.77
N LYS A 240 26.02 -6.16 6.29
CA LYS A 240 27.20 -6.11 7.17
C LYS A 240 28.43 -5.71 6.39
#